data_8889978501776ec31323b27d8827cd9d
#
_entry.id   8889978501776ec31323b27d8827cd9d
#
_cell.length_a   1.000
_cell.length_b   1.000
_cell.length_c   1.000
_cell.angle_alpha   90.00
_cell.angle_beta   90.00
_cell.angle_gamma   90.00
#
_symmetry.space_group_name_H-M   'P 1'
#
loop_
_entity.id
_entity.type
_entity.pdbx_description
1 polymer ?
#
loop_
_entity_poly.entity_id
_entity_poly.type
_entity_poly.pdbx_seq_one_letter_code
_entity_poly.pdbx_strand_id
1 'polypeptide(L)'
;MKKVSAFLIAIAAVLAACSEKPVEPIRIGFIGGLSGPNSDNGQSGLNGLTLAVEQFNRAGGANGRLVEIMAKDDAQSKETAQASANQLVTAKVEAVVGPFTSGMAAVIVPITGQAGIFQISPTITAMEFQGKDDNLYRINRTTRDNAGDYAKVMYSRGQKRIAVAYDLRNRSFTQSWLDEFRT
;
A
#
# COMPACT_ATOMS: atom_id res chain seq x y z
N MET A 1 41.68 24.47 42.45
CA MET A 1 41.18 23.14 42.00
C MET A 1 39.64 23.01 42.08
N LYS A 2 38.96 23.37 43.17
CA LYS A 2 37.48 23.22 43.31
C LYS A 2 36.64 24.02 42.26
N LYS A 3 37.10 25.20 41.81
CA LYS A 3 36.39 26.02 40.82
C LYS A 3 36.46 25.45 39.39
N VAL A 4 37.57 24.78 39.03
CA VAL A 4 37.73 24.12 37.70
C VAL A 4 36.86 22.87 37.60
N SER A 5 36.74 22.09 38.69
CA SER A 5 35.86 20.91 38.73
C SER A 5 34.37 21.27 38.58
N ALA A 6 33.94 22.38 39.20
CA ALA A 6 32.56 22.83 39.08
C ALA A 6 32.20 23.29 37.66
N PHE A 7 33.16 23.93 36.97
CA PHE A 7 32.98 24.38 35.57
C PHE A 7 32.94 23.22 34.59
N LEU A 8 33.76 22.17 34.79
CA LEU A 8 33.74 20.96 33.98
C LEU A 8 32.43 20.15 34.14
N ILE A 9 31.89 20.10 35.37
CA ILE A 9 30.59 19.43 35.63
C ILE A 9 29.45 20.20 34.97
N ALA A 10 29.48 21.53 34.97
CA ALA A 10 28.45 22.34 34.30
C ALA A 10 28.47 22.16 32.78
N ILE A 11 29.67 22.10 32.15
CA ILE A 11 29.79 21.81 30.71
C ILE A 11 29.29 20.39 30.37
N ALA A 12 29.60 19.38 31.18
CA ALA A 12 29.13 18.03 30.98
C ALA A 12 27.60 17.93 31.10
N ALA A 13 26.97 18.68 32.02
CA ALA A 13 25.51 18.72 32.16
C ALA A 13 24.82 19.40 30.98
N VAL A 14 25.40 20.45 30.39
CA VAL A 14 24.88 21.12 29.20
C VAL A 14 25.01 20.23 27.96
N LEU A 15 26.08 19.46 27.82
CA LEU A 15 26.26 18.52 26.73
C LEU A 15 25.28 17.29 26.82
N ALA A 16 24.95 16.85 28.03
CA ALA A 16 23.98 15.80 28.27
C ALA A 16 22.52 16.25 28.01
N ALA A 17 22.23 17.54 28.17
CA ALA A 17 20.89 18.09 27.91
C ALA A 17 20.57 18.23 26.42
N CYS A 18 21.54 18.16 25.51
CA CYS A 18 21.36 18.23 24.06
C CYS A 18 21.17 16.86 23.40
N SER A 19 21.04 15.78 24.15
CA SER A 19 20.68 14.46 23.61
C SER A 19 19.16 14.39 23.39
N GLU A 20 18.66 15.07 22.35
CA GLU A 20 17.32 14.80 21.87
C GLU A 20 17.25 13.33 21.46
N LYS A 21 16.25 12.60 22.00
CA LYS A 21 15.99 11.23 21.54
C LYS A 21 15.73 11.28 20.05
N PRO A 22 16.34 10.40 19.24
CA PRO A 22 16.03 10.32 17.83
C PRO A 22 14.52 10.21 17.65
N VAL A 23 13.95 11.10 16.85
CA VAL A 23 12.51 11.07 16.54
C VAL A 23 12.27 9.86 15.66
N GLU A 24 11.50 8.89 16.14
CA GLU A 24 11.17 7.67 15.39
C GLU A 24 10.48 8.03 14.07
N PRO A 25 10.92 7.46 12.94
CA PRO A 25 10.30 7.71 11.65
C PRO A 25 8.86 7.18 11.59
N ILE A 26 8.07 7.72 10.68
CA ILE A 26 6.77 7.17 10.29
C ILE A 26 7.03 6.02 9.32
N ARG A 27 6.69 4.80 9.70
CA ARG A 27 6.88 3.64 8.83
C ARG A 27 5.64 3.40 7.98
N ILE A 28 5.80 3.52 6.67
CA ILE A 28 4.76 3.19 5.69
C ILE A 28 5.14 1.87 5.01
N GLY A 29 4.27 0.88 5.14
CA GLY A 29 4.40 -0.36 4.40
C GLY A 29 4.04 -0.16 2.93
N PHE A 30 4.77 -0.81 2.05
CA PHE A 30 4.38 -1.03 0.67
C PHE A 30 4.26 -2.54 0.44
N ILE A 31 3.20 -2.99 -0.24
CA ILE A 31 3.05 -4.39 -0.64
C ILE A 31 2.46 -4.48 -2.04
N GLY A 32 3.16 -5.18 -2.93
CA GLY A 32 2.76 -5.38 -4.33
C GLY A 32 3.71 -6.31 -5.04
N GLY A 33 3.36 -6.74 -6.24
CA GLY A 33 4.24 -7.56 -7.07
C GLY A 33 5.46 -6.76 -7.52
N LEU A 34 6.61 -7.04 -6.95
CA LEU A 34 7.89 -6.43 -7.33
C LEU A 34 8.74 -7.35 -8.21
N SER A 35 8.38 -8.63 -8.26
CA SER A 35 9.00 -9.66 -9.09
C SER A 35 7.96 -10.48 -9.86
N GLY A 36 8.44 -11.25 -10.84
CA GLY A 36 7.60 -12.14 -11.64
C GLY A 36 6.73 -11.42 -12.69
N PRO A 37 5.81 -12.17 -13.32
CA PRO A 37 4.90 -11.61 -14.33
C PRO A 37 4.00 -10.52 -13.73
N ASN A 38 3.77 -9.43 -14.48
CA ASN A 38 2.96 -8.28 -14.07
C ASN A 38 3.54 -7.47 -12.89
N SER A 39 4.86 -7.52 -12.66
CA SER A 39 5.52 -6.67 -11.65
C SER A 39 5.51 -5.17 -11.99
N ASP A 40 5.20 -4.81 -13.22
CA ASP A 40 5.19 -3.42 -13.70
C ASP A 40 4.30 -2.50 -12.85
N ASN A 41 3.13 -2.98 -12.45
CA ASN A 41 2.21 -2.21 -11.61
C ASN A 41 2.79 -1.96 -10.20
N GLY A 42 3.36 -2.99 -9.58
CA GLY A 42 3.98 -2.87 -8.26
C GLY A 42 5.22 -1.98 -8.31
N GLN A 43 6.09 -2.17 -9.29
CA GLN A 43 7.28 -1.35 -9.49
C GLN A 43 6.93 0.12 -9.71
N SER A 44 5.95 0.39 -10.60
CA SER A 44 5.48 1.76 -10.84
C SER A 44 4.88 2.38 -9.59
N GLY A 45 4.10 1.61 -8.82
CA GLY A 45 3.53 2.05 -7.56
C GLY A 45 4.60 2.36 -6.50
N LEU A 46 5.62 1.51 -6.37
CA LEU A 46 6.74 1.74 -5.45
C LEU A 46 7.53 2.99 -5.84
N ASN A 47 7.80 3.19 -7.13
CA ASN A 47 8.48 4.38 -7.63
C ASN A 47 7.67 5.65 -7.31
N GLY A 48 6.35 5.62 -7.51
CA GLY A 48 5.46 6.74 -7.18
C GLY A 48 5.45 7.04 -5.67
N LEU A 49 5.35 6.02 -4.83
CA LEU A 49 5.44 6.18 -3.37
C LEU A 49 6.80 6.73 -2.94
N THR A 50 7.89 6.22 -3.51
CA THR A 50 9.25 6.68 -3.22
C THR A 50 9.39 8.17 -3.53
N LEU A 51 8.95 8.59 -4.72
CA LEU A 51 8.98 10.01 -5.10
C LEU A 51 8.17 10.89 -4.13
N ALA A 52 6.97 10.46 -3.76
CA ALA A 52 6.12 11.19 -2.81
C ALA A 52 6.79 11.31 -1.43
N VAL A 53 7.37 10.23 -0.93
CA VAL A 53 8.09 10.21 0.36
C VAL A 53 9.34 11.07 0.31
N GLU A 54 10.11 11.05 -0.76
CA GLU A 54 11.27 11.93 -0.93
C GLU A 54 10.88 13.42 -0.91
N GLN A 55 9.79 13.77 -1.59
CA GLN A 55 9.27 15.15 -1.59
C GLN A 55 8.80 15.56 -0.20
N PHE A 56 8.05 14.69 0.48
CA PHE A 56 7.55 14.92 1.82
C PHE A 56 8.69 15.09 2.84
N ASN A 57 9.69 14.23 2.78
CA ASN A 57 10.86 14.28 3.68
C ASN A 57 11.72 15.52 3.43
N ARG A 58 11.87 15.93 2.16
CA ARG A 58 12.56 17.21 1.82
C ARG A 58 11.83 18.44 2.38
N ALA A 59 10.53 18.36 2.54
CA ALA A 59 9.73 19.41 3.18
C ALA A 59 9.77 19.37 4.72
N GLY A 60 10.53 18.45 5.33
CA GLY A 60 10.69 18.34 6.79
C GLY A 60 9.82 17.28 7.45
N GLY A 61 9.07 16.48 6.65
CA GLY A 61 8.22 15.40 7.18
C GLY A 61 7.00 15.91 7.95
N ALA A 62 6.48 15.08 8.86
CA ALA A 62 5.38 15.43 9.74
C ALA A 62 5.89 15.74 11.14
N ASN A 63 5.84 16.98 11.57
CA ASN A 63 6.35 17.42 12.89
C ASN A 63 7.80 16.97 13.16
N GLY A 64 8.67 17.03 12.14
CA GLY A 64 10.05 16.59 12.21
C GLY A 64 10.26 15.07 12.09
N ARG A 65 9.19 14.26 12.01
CA ARG A 65 9.29 12.84 11.72
C ARG A 65 9.37 12.62 10.20
N LEU A 66 10.42 11.96 9.77
CA LEU A 66 10.57 11.56 8.38
C LEU A 66 9.80 10.26 8.11
N VAL A 67 9.40 10.04 6.87
CA VAL A 67 8.75 8.79 6.42
C VAL A 67 9.82 7.81 5.96
N GLU A 68 9.67 6.55 6.36
CA GLU A 68 10.46 5.41 5.90
C GLU A 68 9.54 4.41 5.21
N ILE A 69 9.92 3.93 4.01
CA ILE A 69 9.17 2.92 3.28
C ILE A 69 9.70 1.53 3.62
N MET A 70 8.82 0.65 4.06
CA MET A 70 9.08 -0.77 4.17
C MET A 70 8.42 -1.52 3.01
N ALA A 71 9.17 -1.75 1.93
CA ALA A 71 8.67 -2.43 0.74
C ALA A 71 8.71 -3.96 0.92
N LYS A 72 7.60 -4.61 0.50
CA LYS A 72 7.44 -6.06 0.46
C LYS A 72 6.91 -6.49 -0.89
N ASP A 73 7.52 -7.55 -1.42
CA ASP A 73 7.07 -8.23 -2.62
C ASP A 73 6.00 -9.26 -2.25
N ASP A 74 4.87 -9.27 -2.93
CA ASP A 74 3.87 -10.33 -2.84
C ASP A 74 4.13 -11.47 -3.84
N ALA A 75 5.07 -11.27 -4.78
CA ALA A 75 5.46 -12.18 -5.85
C ALA A 75 4.26 -12.77 -6.62
N GLN A 76 3.08 -12.16 -6.55
CA GLN A 76 1.81 -12.68 -7.07
C GLN A 76 1.47 -14.11 -6.54
N SER A 77 1.99 -14.46 -5.37
CA SER A 77 1.78 -15.73 -4.65
C SER A 77 1.04 -15.46 -3.35
N LYS A 78 0.00 -16.26 -3.08
CA LYS A 78 -0.78 -16.13 -1.84
C LYS A 78 0.07 -16.33 -0.59
N GLU A 79 0.96 -17.31 -0.63
CA GLU A 79 1.86 -17.65 0.47
C GLU A 79 2.84 -16.51 0.75
N THR A 80 3.43 -15.94 -0.30
CA THR A 80 4.35 -14.80 -0.17
C THR A 80 3.61 -13.55 0.28
N ALA A 81 2.43 -13.29 -0.27
CA ALA A 81 1.58 -12.17 0.12
C ALA A 81 1.20 -12.22 1.61
N GLN A 82 0.82 -13.42 2.11
CA GLN A 82 0.51 -13.64 3.53
C GLN A 82 1.74 -13.39 4.42
N ALA A 83 2.89 -13.94 4.05
CA ALA A 83 4.14 -13.74 4.79
C ALA A 83 4.54 -12.26 4.82
N SER A 84 4.47 -11.58 3.68
CA SER A 84 4.78 -10.16 3.52
C SER A 84 3.84 -9.26 4.35
N ALA A 85 2.54 -9.54 4.34
CA ALA A 85 1.57 -8.81 5.15
C ALA A 85 1.85 -8.97 6.66
N ASN A 86 2.11 -10.20 7.13
CA ASN A 86 2.47 -10.45 8.52
C ASN A 86 3.77 -9.75 8.94
N GLN A 87 4.76 -9.64 8.04
CA GLN A 87 5.98 -8.88 8.32
C GLN A 87 5.70 -7.38 8.51
N LEU A 88 4.80 -6.79 7.71
CA LEU A 88 4.41 -5.38 7.87
C LEU A 88 3.66 -5.17 9.20
N VAL A 89 2.76 -6.08 9.57
CA VAL A 89 2.06 -6.05 10.87
C VAL A 89 3.08 -6.13 12.02
N THR A 90 4.01 -7.09 11.96
CA THR A 90 5.06 -7.27 12.99
C THR A 90 5.95 -6.03 13.11
N ALA A 91 6.25 -5.39 11.99
CA ALA A 91 7.04 -4.16 11.96
C ALA A 91 6.28 -2.92 12.44
N LYS A 92 4.97 -3.07 12.73
CA LYS A 92 4.09 -2.00 13.22
C LYS A 92 4.10 -0.77 12.30
N VAL A 93 3.95 -1.00 10.99
CA VAL A 93 3.79 0.10 10.04
C VAL A 93 2.50 0.88 10.35
N GLU A 94 2.52 2.18 10.18
CA GLU A 94 1.38 3.06 10.51
C GLU A 94 0.30 3.02 9.43
N ALA A 95 0.69 2.74 8.19
CA ALA A 95 -0.22 2.55 7.05
C ALA A 95 0.42 1.64 6.00
N VAL A 96 -0.40 1.15 5.06
CA VAL A 96 0.06 0.32 3.93
C VAL A 96 -0.43 0.90 2.61
N VAL A 97 0.46 1.02 1.64
CA VAL A 97 0.16 1.31 0.23
C VAL A 97 0.21 -0.01 -0.56
N GLY A 98 -0.87 -0.38 -1.18
CA GLY A 98 -1.11 -1.66 -1.84
C GLY A 98 -2.28 -2.40 -1.19
N PRO A 99 -2.54 -3.66 -1.57
CA PRO A 99 -1.94 -4.40 -2.69
C PRO A 99 -2.34 -3.85 -4.06
N PHE A 100 -1.68 -4.35 -5.12
CA PHE A 100 -1.85 -3.84 -6.49
C PHE A 100 -2.71 -4.76 -7.37
N THR A 101 -3.10 -5.94 -6.90
CA THR A 101 -4.05 -6.82 -7.58
C THR A 101 -5.16 -7.27 -6.65
N SER A 102 -6.38 -7.40 -7.17
CA SER A 102 -7.52 -7.84 -6.38
C SER A 102 -7.33 -9.26 -5.83
N GLY A 103 -6.63 -10.13 -6.57
CA GLY A 103 -6.32 -11.48 -6.11
C GLY A 103 -5.43 -11.50 -4.86
N MET A 104 -4.45 -10.62 -4.76
CA MET A 104 -3.60 -10.49 -3.56
C MET A 104 -4.33 -9.76 -2.45
N ALA A 105 -5.23 -8.84 -2.78
CA ALA A 105 -6.06 -8.15 -1.79
C ALA A 105 -6.89 -9.13 -0.94
N ALA A 106 -7.41 -10.19 -1.54
CA ALA A 106 -8.18 -11.21 -0.82
C ALA A 106 -7.37 -11.91 0.30
N VAL A 107 -6.04 -11.88 0.21
CA VAL A 107 -5.13 -12.44 1.22
C VAL A 107 -4.65 -11.37 2.20
N ILE A 108 -4.24 -10.21 1.69
CA ILE A 108 -3.55 -9.15 2.45
C ILE A 108 -4.53 -8.36 3.32
N VAL A 109 -5.68 -7.96 2.76
CA VAL A 109 -6.64 -7.07 3.45
C VAL A 109 -7.16 -7.64 4.77
N PRO A 110 -7.51 -8.94 4.89
CA PRO A 110 -7.92 -9.49 6.17
C PRO A 110 -6.83 -9.42 7.25
N ILE A 111 -5.55 -9.58 6.87
CA ILE A 111 -4.43 -9.58 7.81
C ILE A 111 -4.17 -8.17 8.33
N THR A 112 -4.07 -7.20 7.44
CA THR A 112 -3.84 -5.79 7.80
C THR A 112 -5.06 -5.18 8.49
N GLY A 113 -6.28 -5.53 8.06
CA GLY A 113 -7.53 -5.10 8.68
C GLY A 113 -7.68 -5.58 10.13
N GLN A 114 -7.38 -6.85 10.42
CA GLN A 114 -7.36 -7.38 11.80
C GLN A 114 -6.35 -6.67 12.70
N ALA A 115 -5.26 -6.19 12.13
CA ALA A 115 -4.27 -5.39 12.85
C ALA A 115 -4.65 -3.90 12.98
N GLY A 116 -5.79 -3.48 12.43
CA GLY A 116 -6.26 -2.10 12.47
C GLY A 116 -5.42 -1.14 11.60
N ILE A 117 -4.64 -1.66 10.64
CA ILE A 117 -3.76 -0.86 9.79
C ILE A 117 -4.57 -0.22 8.67
N PHE A 118 -4.50 1.12 8.56
CA PHE A 118 -5.02 1.84 7.41
C PHE A 118 -4.32 1.40 6.12
N GLN A 119 -5.11 1.11 5.09
CA GLN A 119 -4.61 0.61 3.83
C GLN A 119 -5.20 1.37 2.64
N ILE A 120 -4.36 1.79 1.71
CA ILE A 120 -4.80 2.46 0.48
C ILE A 120 -4.30 1.69 -0.74
N SER A 121 -5.22 1.38 -1.67
CA SER A 121 -4.87 0.75 -2.93
C SER A 121 -5.27 1.60 -4.13
N PRO A 122 -4.33 1.85 -5.05
CA PRO A 122 -4.63 2.59 -6.28
C PRO A 122 -5.26 1.75 -7.39
N THR A 123 -5.23 0.43 -7.31
CA THR A 123 -5.54 -0.45 -8.47
C THR A 123 -6.56 -1.55 -8.20
N ILE A 124 -6.95 -1.79 -6.95
CA ILE A 124 -7.98 -2.79 -6.63
C ILE A 124 -9.35 -2.28 -7.05
N THR A 125 -10.07 -3.07 -7.85
CA THR A 125 -11.37 -2.69 -8.43
C THR A 125 -12.49 -3.72 -8.19
N ALA A 126 -12.16 -4.96 -7.81
CA ALA A 126 -13.15 -6.03 -7.63
C ALA A 126 -14.26 -5.67 -6.65
N MET A 127 -15.48 -6.10 -6.96
CA MET A 127 -16.68 -5.78 -6.18
C MET A 127 -16.69 -6.41 -4.79
N GLU A 128 -15.97 -7.51 -4.59
CA GLU A 128 -15.89 -8.16 -3.27
C GLU A 128 -15.34 -7.27 -2.14
N PHE A 129 -14.65 -6.18 -2.49
CA PHE A 129 -14.13 -5.19 -1.52
C PHE A 129 -15.04 -3.95 -1.39
N GLN A 130 -16.24 -3.97 -2.00
CA GLN A 130 -17.13 -2.82 -1.97
C GLN A 130 -17.96 -2.80 -0.68
N GLY A 131 -17.99 -1.63 0.01
CA GLY A 131 -18.88 -1.39 1.14
C GLY A 131 -18.54 -2.21 2.39
N LYS A 132 -17.28 -2.60 2.56
CA LYS A 132 -16.79 -3.30 3.75
C LYS A 132 -16.08 -2.34 4.70
N ASP A 133 -16.21 -2.61 5.98
CA ASP A 133 -15.44 -1.95 7.05
C ASP A 133 -14.19 -2.80 7.34
N ASP A 134 -13.18 -2.63 6.48
CA ASP A 134 -11.96 -3.45 6.48
C ASP A 134 -10.67 -2.63 6.47
N ASN A 135 -10.76 -1.33 6.79
CA ASN A 135 -9.66 -0.36 6.73
C ASN A 135 -9.03 -0.17 5.34
N LEU A 136 -9.62 -0.76 4.27
CA LEU A 136 -9.16 -0.60 2.91
C LEU A 136 -9.85 0.58 2.21
N TYR A 137 -9.04 1.52 1.75
CA TYR A 137 -9.49 2.64 0.92
C TYR A 137 -8.99 2.44 -0.51
N ARG A 138 -9.88 2.61 -1.48
CA ARG A 138 -9.58 2.48 -2.90
C ARG A 138 -9.76 3.83 -3.58
N ILE A 139 -8.79 4.22 -4.37
CA ILE A 139 -8.84 5.49 -5.14
C ILE A 139 -9.19 5.25 -6.61
N ASN A 140 -9.55 4.02 -6.98
CA ASN A 140 -9.94 3.64 -8.34
C ASN A 140 -11.44 3.32 -8.41
N ARG A 141 -12.01 3.46 -9.61
CA ARG A 141 -13.40 3.05 -9.91
C ARG A 141 -13.54 1.53 -9.77
N THR A 142 -14.73 1.09 -9.43
CA THR A 142 -15.02 -0.35 -9.30
C THR A 142 -15.08 -1.05 -10.65
N THR A 143 -15.00 -2.39 -10.64
CA THR A 143 -15.27 -3.19 -11.85
C THR A 143 -16.69 -2.96 -12.36
N ARG A 144 -17.68 -2.71 -11.49
CA ARG A 144 -19.06 -2.37 -11.91
C ARG A 144 -19.10 -1.15 -12.81
N ASP A 145 -18.49 -0.06 -12.37
CA ASP A 145 -18.51 1.19 -13.14
C ASP A 145 -17.75 1.03 -14.46
N ASN A 146 -16.58 0.41 -14.41
CA ASN A 146 -15.74 0.26 -15.60
C ASN A 146 -16.34 -0.74 -16.60
N ALA A 147 -16.72 -1.93 -16.16
CA ALA A 147 -17.25 -2.96 -17.04
C ALA A 147 -18.62 -2.57 -17.63
N GLY A 148 -19.49 -1.95 -16.82
CA GLY A 148 -20.77 -1.46 -17.29
C GLY A 148 -20.63 -0.37 -18.36
N ASP A 149 -19.69 0.56 -18.20
CA ASP A 149 -19.43 1.58 -19.22
C ASP A 149 -18.88 0.95 -20.52
N TYR A 150 -17.96 -0.02 -20.42
CA TYR A 150 -17.47 -0.77 -21.58
C TYR A 150 -18.58 -1.53 -22.29
N ALA A 151 -19.46 -2.21 -21.55
CA ALA A 151 -20.59 -2.94 -22.11
C ALA A 151 -21.52 -2.02 -22.91
N LYS A 152 -21.87 -0.85 -22.36
CA LYS A 152 -22.68 0.17 -23.05
C LYS A 152 -22.02 0.66 -24.34
N VAL A 153 -20.72 0.95 -24.31
CA VAL A 153 -19.98 1.38 -25.49
C VAL A 153 -19.96 0.29 -26.57
N MET A 154 -19.67 -0.96 -26.20
CA MET A 154 -19.68 -2.07 -27.15
C MET A 154 -21.06 -2.28 -27.77
N TYR A 155 -22.11 -2.26 -26.95
CA TYR A 155 -23.47 -2.41 -27.42
C TYR A 155 -23.90 -1.28 -28.36
N SER A 156 -23.59 -0.02 -28.04
CA SER A 156 -23.89 1.14 -28.88
C SER A 156 -23.20 1.09 -30.24
N ARG A 157 -22.04 0.40 -30.33
CA ARG A 157 -21.31 0.13 -31.56
C ARG A 157 -21.82 -1.09 -32.33
N GLY A 158 -22.93 -1.69 -31.92
CA GLY A 158 -23.53 -2.85 -32.57
C GLY A 158 -22.83 -4.17 -32.27
N GLN A 159 -21.93 -4.23 -31.33
CA GLN A 159 -21.20 -5.43 -30.94
C GLN A 159 -22.07 -6.28 -30.00
N LYS A 160 -22.70 -7.33 -30.54
CA LYS A 160 -23.65 -8.19 -29.79
C LYS A 160 -23.10 -9.58 -29.46
N ARG A 161 -21.95 -9.95 -30.01
CA ARG A 161 -21.30 -11.24 -29.79
C ARG A 161 -19.83 -10.97 -29.45
N ILE A 162 -19.47 -11.19 -28.19
CA ILE A 162 -18.16 -10.86 -27.66
C ILE A 162 -17.55 -12.13 -27.08
N ALA A 163 -16.36 -12.49 -27.56
CA ALA A 163 -15.54 -13.53 -26.96
C ALA A 163 -14.66 -12.89 -25.85
N VAL A 164 -14.55 -13.55 -24.71
CA VAL A 164 -13.77 -13.08 -23.58
C VAL A 164 -12.71 -14.11 -23.21
N ALA A 165 -11.46 -13.67 -23.17
CA ALA A 165 -10.36 -14.40 -22.54
C ALA A 165 -9.97 -13.66 -21.26
N TYR A 166 -9.77 -14.38 -20.14
CA TYR A 166 -9.44 -13.76 -18.86
C TYR A 166 -8.39 -14.54 -18.07
N ASP A 167 -7.61 -13.83 -17.26
CA ASP A 167 -6.53 -14.41 -16.46
C ASP A 167 -7.07 -15.02 -15.16
N LEU A 168 -6.78 -16.31 -14.94
CA LEU A 168 -7.17 -17.03 -13.73
C LEU A 168 -6.29 -16.72 -12.51
N ARG A 169 -5.10 -16.18 -12.72
CA ARG A 169 -4.18 -15.82 -11.62
C ARG A 169 -4.71 -14.62 -10.80
N ASN A 170 -5.39 -13.67 -11.47
CA ASN A 170 -6.08 -12.56 -10.83
C ASN A 170 -7.60 -12.71 -10.94
N ARG A 171 -8.12 -13.91 -10.61
CA ARG A 171 -9.53 -14.27 -10.79
C ARG A 171 -10.49 -13.32 -10.06
N SER A 172 -10.11 -12.82 -8.90
CA SER A 172 -10.90 -11.84 -8.14
C SER A 172 -11.26 -10.62 -9.00
N PHE A 173 -10.29 -10.06 -9.71
CA PHE A 173 -10.54 -8.97 -10.65
C PHE A 173 -11.28 -9.42 -11.91
N THR A 174 -10.74 -10.43 -12.59
CA THR A 174 -11.21 -10.80 -13.94
C THR A 174 -12.63 -11.37 -13.93
N GLN A 175 -12.97 -12.17 -12.91
CA GLN A 175 -14.32 -12.66 -12.73
C GLN A 175 -15.29 -11.53 -12.40
N SER A 176 -14.93 -10.66 -11.45
CA SER A 176 -15.73 -9.49 -11.08
C SER A 176 -16.00 -8.60 -12.29
N TRP A 177 -14.98 -8.37 -13.13
CA TRP A 177 -15.13 -7.58 -14.35
C TRP A 177 -16.08 -8.23 -15.35
N LEU A 178 -15.97 -9.55 -15.55
CA LEU A 178 -16.81 -10.31 -16.47
C LEU A 178 -18.27 -10.34 -16.03
N ASP A 179 -18.51 -10.51 -14.73
CA ASP A 179 -19.86 -10.56 -14.17
C ASP A 179 -20.57 -9.21 -14.36
N GLU A 180 -19.90 -8.11 -14.06
CA GLU A 180 -20.46 -6.76 -14.23
C GLU A 180 -20.57 -6.32 -15.71
N PHE A 181 -19.77 -6.92 -16.59
CA PHE A 181 -19.89 -6.67 -18.04
C PHE A 181 -21.10 -7.34 -18.66
N ARG A 182 -21.58 -8.44 -18.07
CA ARG A 182 -22.75 -9.20 -18.56
C ARG A 182 -24.09 -8.62 -18.13
N THR A 183 -24.12 -7.79 -17.10
CA THR A 183 -25.33 -7.15 -16.57
C THR A 183 -25.71 -5.91 -17.37
#